data_787369ca1cc09d910604334d4dc897cd
#
_entry.id   787369ca1cc09d910604334d4dc897cd
#
_cell.length_a   1.000
_cell.length_b   1.000
_cell.length_c   1.000
_cell.angle_alpha   90.00
_cell.angle_beta   90.00
_cell.angle_gamma   90.00
#
_symmetry.space_group_name_H-M   'P 1'
#
loop_
_entity.id
_entity.type
_entity.pdbx_description
1 polymer ?
#
loop_
_entity_poly.entity_id
_entity_poly.type
_entity_poly.pdbx_seq_one_letter_code
_entity_poly.pdbx_strand_id
1 'polypeptide(L)'
;MKKLLSIVILSTTLVGCIQKEIVDDVNLETGSAYDYMGGKIRGTALIPFYLSDKTVENKTFSASSNLSRDFLRDIQRQSSDPLVTGSLKVVLFGERLAKEKGILDLIDSFQRDPSIGARLYLAVTEGEAKSVFKGKYGERGNAIYLSNLIRHNMKSKDVPRTDLQRFMVDFNQKGKSPYLPRIKKLDKENVEISGLSFFRYGHVVDTIPADKMFYFKLLVDKYSQGTLKVDIGKEAAAIESIKSNYKLRLTSRKPLIVQINIQVKAILNEYSGVKITQGKIKKIEKKLEDDIEVECEKLTKRFQSKKTDPVGFGHFIKSKTRGFNFSKWETDYKDLKVNVQADVSITESGVID
;
A
#
# COMPACT_ATOMS: atom_id res chain seq x y z
N MET A 1 56.95 -6.93 24.81
CA MET A 1 56.92 -5.60 24.23
C MET A 1 56.41 -5.58 22.80
N LYS A 2 56.93 -6.38 21.83
CA LYS A 2 56.49 -6.38 20.43
C LYS A 2 54.98 -6.67 20.23
N LYS A 3 54.40 -7.61 20.99
CA LYS A 3 52.97 -7.93 20.93
C LYS A 3 52.03 -6.81 21.46
N LEU A 4 52.48 -6.10 22.49
CA LEU A 4 51.74 -4.94 23.02
C LEU A 4 51.76 -3.75 22.03
N LEU A 5 52.88 -3.52 21.36
CA LEU A 5 53.02 -2.49 20.33
C LEU A 5 52.12 -2.77 19.11
N SER A 6 52.00 -4.05 18.70
CA SER A 6 51.11 -4.44 17.61
C SER A 6 49.63 -4.25 17.95
N ILE A 7 49.21 -4.46 19.21
CA ILE A 7 47.84 -4.24 19.67
C ILE A 7 47.51 -2.73 19.70
N VAL A 8 48.44 -1.89 20.13
CA VAL A 8 48.26 -0.43 20.13
C VAL A 8 48.17 0.13 18.72
N ILE A 9 48.96 -0.35 17.77
CA ILE A 9 48.90 0.05 16.38
C ILE A 9 47.59 -0.40 15.71
N LEU A 10 47.08 -1.57 16.04
CA LEU A 10 45.81 -2.08 15.51
C LEU A 10 44.63 -1.32 16.08
N SER A 11 44.70 -0.82 17.32
CA SER A 11 43.62 -0.02 17.92
C SER A 11 43.52 1.39 17.37
N THR A 12 44.60 1.97 16.85
CA THR A 12 44.60 3.33 16.28
C THR A 12 44.03 3.37 14.84
N THR A 13 44.00 2.24 14.14
CA THR A 13 43.42 2.17 12.76
C THR A 13 41.91 2.02 12.72
N LEU A 14 41.24 1.83 13.89
CA LEU A 14 39.80 1.68 13.99
C LEU A 14 39.07 3.01 14.22
N VAL A 15 39.75 4.15 14.25
CA VAL A 15 39.11 5.49 14.30
C VAL A 15 38.69 5.86 12.88
N GLY A 16 37.62 5.25 12.39
CA GLY A 16 36.92 5.71 11.22
C GLY A 16 36.27 7.05 11.52
N CYS A 17 36.65 8.11 10.82
CA CYS A 17 35.93 9.37 10.85
C CYS A 17 34.52 9.14 10.28
N ILE A 18 33.54 8.90 11.14
CA ILE A 18 32.13 9.09 10.77
C ILE A 18 31.93 10.60 10.70
N GLN A 19 31.80 11.12 9.51
CA GLN A 19 31.41 12.50 9.29
C GLN A 19 29.99 12.65 9.86
N LYS A 20 29.87 13.22 11.07
CA LYS A 20 28.57 13.52 11.68
C LYS A 20 28.04 14.80 11.02
N GLU A 21 27.01 14.64 10.22
CA GLU A 21 26.24 15.80 9.75
C GLU A 21 25.38 16.31 10.90
N ILE A 22 25.46 17.63 11.14
CA ILE A 22 24.61 18.31 12.13
C ILE A 22 23.23 18.46 11.48
N VAL A 23 22.19 18.02 12.17
CA VAL A 23 20.80 18.00 11.61
C VAL A 23 20.33 19.39 11.21
N ASP A 24 20.84 20.43 11.85
CA ASP A 24 20.49 21.84 11.55
C ASP A 24 21.16 22.35 10.27
N ASP A 25 22.23 21.71 9.81
CA ASP A 25 22.99 22.10 8.62
C ASP A 25 22.61 21.30 7.36
N VAL A 26 21.52 20.51 7.40
CA VAL A 26 21.10 19.66 6.29
C VAL A 26 19.60 19.78 6.00
N ASN A 27 19.26 19.70 4.73
CA ASN A 27 17.89 19.61 4.27
C ASN A 27 17.41 18.13 4.26
N LEU A 28 16.54 17.77 5.20
CA LEU A 28 16.01 16.42 5.33
C LEU A 28 14.88 16.18 4.33
N GLU A 29 15.11 15.34 3.33
CA GLU A 29 14.07 14.88 2.45
C GLU A 29 13.12 13.93 3.21
N THR A 30 11.84 14.32 3.31
CA THR A 30 10.81 13.54 4.00
C THR A 30 9.83 12.88 3.06
N GLY A 31 9.76 13.32 1.82
CA GLY A 31 8.93 12.73 0.77
C GLY A 31 9.55 12.89 -0.61
N SER A 32 9.42 11.85 -1.45
CA SER A 32 9.79 11.89 -2.86
C SER A 32 8.56 11.71 -3.75
N ALA A 33 8.50 12.43 -4.85
CA ALA A 33 7.48 12.24 -5.87
C ALA A 33 8.12 12.09 -7.25
N TYR A 34 7.57 11.18 -8.04
CA TYR A 34 8.07 10.89 -9.39
C TYR A 34 6.95 10.96 -10.41
N ASP A 35 7.18 11.75 -11.45
CA ASP A 35 6.26 11.93 -12.56
C ASP A 35 6.95 11.64 -13.91
N TYR A 36 6.17 11.24 -14.91
CA TYR A 36 6.66 11.07 -16.27
C TYR A 36 6.11 12.16 -17.17
N MET A 37 7.00 13.02 -17.68
CA MET A 37 6.65 14.18 -18.51
C MET A 37 7.71 14.38 -19.61
N GLY A 38 7.24 14.65 -20.81
CA GLY A 38 8.13 14.99 -21.94
C GLY A 38 9.21 13.95 -22.24
N GLY A 39 8.91 12.65 -22.04
CA GLY A 39 9.87 11.57 -22.24
C GLY A 39 10.86 11.34 -21.10
N LYS A 40 10.85 12.18 -20.04
CA LYS A 40 11.77 12.14 -18.90
C LYS A 40 11.04 11.88 -17.60
N ILE A 41 11.77 11.34 -16.62
CA ILE A 41 11.30 11.23 -15.23
C ILE A 41 11.63 12.53 -14.52
N ARG A 42 10.62 13.15 -13.92
CA ARG A 42 10.78 14.29 -13.01
C ARG A 42 10.72 13.78 -11.58
N GLY A 43 11.82 13.90 -10.85
CA GLY A 43 11.88 13.72 -9.40
C GLY A 43 11.56 15.02 -8.68
N THR A 44 10.85 14.92 -7.56
CA THR A 44 10.54 16.06 -6.68
C THR A 44 10.80 15.64 -5.24
N ALA A 45 11.71 16.33 -4.57
CA ALA A 45 11.98 16.17 -3.14
C ALA A 45 11.10 17.13 -2.34
N LEU A 46 10.56 16.64 -1.23
CA LEU A 46 9.77 17.40 -0.26
C LEU A 46 10.57 17.58 1.02
N ILE A 47 10.83 18.84 1.39
CA ILE A 47 11.61 19.20 2.55
C ILE A 47 10.75 20.07 3.47
N PRO A 48 10.55 19.68 4.75
CA PRO A 48 9.89 20.50 5.73
C PRO A 48 10.87 21.54 6.31
N PHE A 49 10.46 22.78 6.39
CA PHE A 49 11.14 23.87 7.10
C PHE A 49 10.33 24.18 8.35
N TYR A 50 10.95 24.03 9.50
CA TYR A 50 10.35 24.31 10.81
C TYR A 50 10.58 25.78 11.14
N LEU A 51 9.47 26.52 11.26
CA LEU A 51 9.51 27.95 11.59
C LEU A 51 9.52 28.18 13.10
N SER A 52 9.90 29.37 13.53
CA SER A 52 9.99 29.73 14.95
C SER A 52 8.66 29.67 15.71
N ASP A 53 7.56 29.84 15.01
CA ASP A 53 6.19 29.69 15.54
C ASP A 53 5.70 28.23 15.62
N LYS A 54 6.60 27.26 15.41
CA LYS A 54 6.34 25.80 15.34
C LYS A 54 5.49 25.36 14.15
N THR A 55 5.22 26.23 13.21
CA THR A 55 4.59 25.81 11.93
C THR A 55 5.60 25.19 10.98
N VAL A 56 5.12 24.39 10.00
CA VAL A 56 5.95 23.72 9.02
C VAL A 56 5.62 24.25 7.63
N GLU A 57 6.61 24.85 6.99
CA GLU A 57 6.53 25.20 5.58
C GLU A 57 7.11 24.03 4.74
N ASN A 58 6.40 23.61 3.71
CA ASN A 58 6.85 22.56 2.82
C ASN A 58 7.46 23.16 1.55
N LYS A 59 8.76 22.96 1.33
CA LYS A 59 9.42 23.30 0.08
C LYS A 59 9.60 22.08 -0.81
N THR A 60 9.48 22.29 -2.11
CA THR A 60 9.68 21.23 -3.10
C THR A 60 10.75 21.64 -4.08
N PHE A 61 11.75 20.77 -4.27
CA PHE A 61 12.76 20.90 -5.30
C PHE A 61 12.50 19.85 -6.38
N SER A 62 12.70 20.18 -7.64
CA SER A 62 12.42 19.24 -8.73
C SER A 62 13.51 19.31 -9.79
N ALA A 63 13.87 18.13 -10.29
CA ALA A 63 14.73 17.98 -11.46
C ALA A 63 14.19 16.90 -12.39
N SER A 64 14.59 16.96 -13.65
CA SER A 64 14.20 15.96 -14.65
C SER A 64 15.44 15.26 -15.17
N SER A 65 15.46 13.94 -15.12
CA SER A 65 16.57 13.12 -15.59
C SER A 65 16.06 11.86 -16.29
N ASN A 66 16.93 11.24 -17.08
CA ASN A 66 16.69 9.90 -17.63
C ASN A 66 17.03 8.79 -16.63
N LEU A 67 17.82 9.08 -15.61
CA LEU A 67 18.27 8.15 -14.58
C LEU A 67 17.74 8.56 -13.20
N SER A 68 17.23 7.62 -12.45
CA SER A 68 16.62 7.84 -11.13
C SER A 68 17.56 8.46 -10.08
N ARG A 69 18.87 8.24 -10.20
CA ARG A 69 19.86 8.78 -9.26
C ARG A 69 20.37 10.17 -9.60
N ASP A 70 20.30 10.58 -10.86
CA ASP A 70 20.84 11.87 -11.30
C ASP A 70 20.00 13.05 -10.80
N PHE A 71 18.69 12.84 -10.58
CA PHE A 71 17.82 13.93 -10.13
C PHE A 71 18.22 14.45 -8.73
N LEU A 72 18.69 13.60 -7.81
CA LEU A 72 19.13 14.02 -6.48
C LEU A 72 20.34 14.97 -6.59
N ARG A 73 21.31 14.64 -7.48
CA ARG A 73 22.45 15.51 -7.74
C ARG A 73 22.03 16.87 -8.33
N ASP A 74 21.03 16.88 -9.20
CA ASP A 74 20.53 18.08 -9.83
C ASP A 74 19.69 18.92 -8.85
N ILE A 75 18.95 18.28 -7.95
CA ILE A 75 18.25 18.96 -6.84
C ILE A 75 19.26 19.54 -5.85
N GLN A 76 20.35 18.84 -5.55
CA GLN A 76 21.40 19.32 -4.65
C GLN A 76 21.97 20.70 -5.09
N ARG A 77 22.04 20.97 -6.40
CA ARG A 77 22.47 22.28 -6.92
C ARG A 77 21.47 23.41 -6.71
N GLN A 78 20.23 23.09 -6.33
CA GLN A 78 19.16 24.05 -6.04
C GLN A 78 19.00 24.30 -4.55
N SER A 79 19.65 23.50 -3.71
CA SER A 79 19.57 23.57 -2.25
C SER A 79 20.75 24.35 -1.68
N SER A 80 20.51 25.22 -0.70
CA SER A 80 21.56 25.92 0.04
C SER A 80 22.39 24.97 0.90
N ASP A 81 21.73 23.90 1.41
CA ASP A 81 22.34 22.96 2.34
C ASP A 81 22.32 21.54 1.75
N PRO A 82 23.19 20.63 2.22
CA PRO A 82 23.19 19.25 1.76
C PRO A 82 21.82 18.58 1.90
N LEU A 83 21.38 17.87 0.86
CA LEU A 83 20.14 17.10 0.88
C LEU A 83 20.39 15.67 1.36
N VAL A 84 19.72 15.26 2.42
CA VAL A 84 19.85 13.95 3.04
C VAL A 84 18.53 13.17 2.99
N THR A 85 18.55 11.93 2.52
CA THR A 85 17.37 11.08 2.31
C THR A 85 16.97 10.23 3.51
N GLY A 86 17.75 10.20 4.57
CA GLY A 86 17.57 9.32 5.76
C GLY A 86 16.25 9.48 6.54
N SER A 87 15.43 10.48 6.20
CA SER A 87 14.14 10.75 6.87
C SER A 87 12.91 10.46 6.01
N LEU A 88 13.08 9.78 4.87
CA LEU A 88 12.02 9.54 3.91
C LEU A 88 10.85 8.74 4.51
N LYS A 89 9.64 9.28 4.45
CA LYS A 89 8.40 8.72 5.01
C LYS A 89 7.45 8.18 3.95
N VAL A 90 7.40 8.85 2.79
CA VAL A 90 6.45 8.54 1.72
C VAL A 90 7.07 8.78 0.35
N VAL A 91 6.78 7.89 -0.60
CA VAL A 91 7.09 8.07 -2.02
C VAL A 91 5.80 7.98 -2.82
N LEU A 92 5.61 8.97 -3.69
CA LEU A 92 4.46 9.06 -4.58
C LEU A 92 4.89 8.85 -6.03
N PHE A 93 4.16 8.02 -6.76
CA PHE A 93 4.35 7.78 -8.18
C PHE A 93 3.16 8.34 -8.94
N GLY A 94 3.38 9.28 -9.86
CA GLY A 94 2.34 9.81 -10.74
C GLY A 94 1.73 8.70 -11.60
N GLU A 95 0.43 8.78 -11.85
CA GLU A 95 -0.34 7.76 -12.58
C GLU A 95 0.30 7.42 -13.94
N ARG A 96 0.71 8.44 -14.69
CA ARG A 96 1.31 8.26 -15.99
C ARG A 96 2.66 7.53 -15.91
N LEU A 97 3.50 7.87 -14.93
CA LEU A 97 4.75 7.16 -14.67
C LEU A 97 4.49 5.69 -14.39
N ALA A 98 3.59 5.42 -13.44
CA ALA A 98 3.30 4.06 -12.99
C ALA A 98 2.70 3.18 -14.10
N LYS A 99 1.96 3.76 -15.04
CA LYS A 99 1.38 3.03 -16.19
C LYS A 99 2.36 2.86 -17.34
N GLU A 100 3.05 3.93 -17.78
CA GLU A 100 3.81 3.95 -19.04
C GLU A 100 5.26 3.49 -18.87
N LYS A 101 5.93 3.90 -17.79
CA LYS A 101 7.35 3.57 -17.54
C LYS A 101 7.54 2.48 -16.52
N GLY A 102 6.58 2.33 -15.60
CA GLY A 102 6.74 1.49 -14.44
C GLY A 102 7.57 2.16 -13.35
N ILE A 103 7.66 1.50 -12.19
CA ILE A 103 8.27 2.06 -10.98
C ILE A 103 9.43 1.23 -10.42
N LEU A 104 9.79 0.11 -11.06
CA LEU A 104 10.75 -0.85 -10.49
C LEU A 104 12.14 -0.27 -10.30
N ASP A 105 12.68 0.45 -11.30
CA ASP A 105 14.02 1.05 -11.21
C ASP A 105 14.13 2.04 -10.05
N LEU A 106 13.02 2.78 -9.79
CA LEU A 106 12.94 3.70 -8.66
C LEU A 106 12.88 2.93 -7.34
N ILE A 107 12.06 1.89 -7.26
CA ILE A 107 11.93 1.05 -6.05
C ILE A 107 13.23 0.31 -5.75
N ASP A 108 13.92 -0.23 -6.76
CA ASP A 108 15.23 -0.88 -6.58
C ASP A 108 16.26 0.09 -6.01
N SER A 109 16.24 1.36 -6.43
CA SER A 109 17.14 2.38 -5.89
C SER A 109 16.89 2.63 -4.39
N PHE A 110 15.63 2.65 -3.95
CA PHE A 110 15.28 2.79 -2.52
C PHE A 110 15.68 1.56 -1.70
N GLN A 111 15.53 0.37 -2.26
CA GLN A 111 15.91 -0.87 -1.57
C GLN A 111 17.42 -0.99 -1.35
N ARG A 112 18.22 -0.42 -2.24
CA ARG A 112 19.70 -0.44 -2.16
C ARG A 112 20.28 0.66 -1.27
N ASP A 113 19.48 1.63 -0.86
CA ASP A 113 19.93 2.73 -0.02
C ASP A 113 19.78 2.33 1.47
N PRO A 114 20.90 2.16 2.21
CA PRO A 114 20.85 1.73 3.60
C PRO A 114 20.26 2.79 4.54
N SER A 115 20.17 4.06 4.11
CA SER A 115 19.56 5.13 4.88
C SER A 115 18.03 5.07 4.88
N ILE A 116 17.45 4.32 3.95
CA ILE A 116 16.00 4.23 3.79
C ILE A 116 15.42 3.09 4.63
N GLY A 117 14.50 3.46 5.53
CA GLY A 117 13.84 2.49 6.40
C GLY A 117 12.86 1.57 5.66
N ALA A 118 12.78 0.30 6.07
CA ALA A 118 11.88 -0.71 5.50
C ALA A 118 10.38 -0.31 5.52
N ARG A 119 9.98 0.60 6.40
CA ARG A 119 8.60 1.12 6.54
C ARG A 119 8.34 2.37 5.69
N LEU A 120 9.02 2.51 4.57
CA LEU A 120 8.70 3.56 3.61
C LEU A 120 7.34 3.27 2.96
N TYR A 121 6.40 4.21 3.07
CA TYR A 121 5.11 4.10 2.43
C TYR A 121 5.17 4.52 0.97
N LEU A 122 4.55 3.74 0.12
CA LEU A 122 4.47 3.96 -1.32
C LEU A 122 3.01 4.17 -1.72
N ALA A 123 2.75 5.07 -2.67
CA ALA A 123 1.42 5.25 -3.25
C ALA A 123 1.50 5.69 -4.72
N VAL A 124 0.45 5.39 -5.49
CA VAL A 124 0.22 5.95 -6.82
C VAL A 124 -0.74 7.13 -6.67
N THR A 125 -0.52 8.22 -7.39
CA THR A 125 -1.43 9.38 -7.36
C THR A 125 -2.36 9.38 -8.58
N GLU A 126 -3.57 9.91 -8.42
CA GLU A 126 -4.37 10.33 -9.56
C GLU A 126 -3.77 11.61 -10.16
N GLY A 127 -3.27 11.51 -11.40
CA GLY A 127 -2.52 12.59 -12.03
C GLY A 127 -1.08 12.69 -11.52
N GLU A 128 -0.58 13.93 -11.42
CA GLU A 128 0.81 14.21 -11.07
C GLU A 128 1.09 14.09 -9.56
N ALA A 129 2.12 13.35 -9.20
CA ALA A 129 2.56 13.19 -7.82
C ALA A 129 3.09 14.51 -7.21
N LYS A 130 3.80 15.32 -7.99
CA LYS A 130 4.24 16.66 -7.57
C LYS A 130 3.08 17.53 -7.12
N SER A 131 1.92 17.43 -7.76
CA SER A 131 0.74 18.24 -7.42
C SER A 131 0.24 17.97 -6.01
N VAL A 132 0.37 16.73 -5.53
CA VAL A 132 0.02 16.34 -4.16
C VAL A 132 0.94 17.03 -3.16
N PHE A 133 2.26 17.06 -3.41
CA PHE A 133 3.22 17.74 -2.51
C PHE A 133 3.04 19.25 -2.42
N LYS A 134 2.40 19.88 -3.42
CA LYS A 134 2.07 21.31 -3.41
C LYS A 134 0.83 21.66 -2.57
N GLY A 135 0.17 20.70 -1.97
CA GLY A 135 -0.91 20.95 -1.03
C GLY A 135 -0.39 21.47 0.31
N LYS A 136 -1.31 21.78 1.22
CA LYS A 136 -1.00 22.17 2.60
C LYS A 136 -1.83 21.29 3.53
N TYR A 137 -1.25 20.15 3.96
CA TYR A 137 -1.96 19.13 4.73
C TYR A 137 -1.47 19.11 6.17
N GLY A 138 -2.36 19.48 7.09
CA GLY A 138 -2.07 19.45 8.52
C GLY A 138 -0.87 20.32 8.95
N GLU A 139 -0.57 20.28 10.24
CA GLU A 139 0.44 21.17 10.86
C GLU A 139 1.85 20.59 10.90
N ARG A 140 2.00 19.28 10.66
CA ARG A 140 3.28 18.55 10.79
C ARG A 140 4.04 18.36 9.49
N GLY A 141 3.57 18.99 8.41
CA GLY A 141 4.13 18.83 7.08
C GLY A 141 3.51 17.67 6.27
N ASN A 142 3.55 17.84 4.96
CA ASN A 142 2.83 17.00 4.01
C ASN A 142 3.27 15.52 4.03
N ALA A 143 4.57 15.23 4.16
CA ALA A 143 5.06 13.85 4.18
C ALA A 143 4.55 13.08 5.41
N ILE A 144 4.56 13.72 6.58
CA ILE A 144 4.03 13.13 7.81
C ILE A 144 2.53 12.91 7.69
N TYR A 145 1.79 13.88 7.16
CA TYR A 145 0.36 13.75 6.94
C TYR A 145 0.04 12.57 6.02
N LEU A 146 0.66 12.50 4.85
CA LEU A 146 0.43 11.44 3.86
C LEU A 146 0.82 10.05 4.38
N SER A 147 1.96 9.94 5.04
CA SER A 147 2.38 8.67 5.66
C SER A 147 1.42 8.22 6.76
N ASN A 148 0.92 9.15 7.58
CA ASN A 148 -0.08 8.87 8.60
C ASN A 148 -1.45 8.50 8.01
N LEU A 149 -1.87 9.16 6.93
CA LEU A 149 -3.09 8.84 6.19
C LEU A 149 -3.06 7.39 5.71
N ILE A 150 -1.97 6.98 5.04
CA ILE A 150 -1.80 5.60 4.57
C ILE A 150 -1.78 4.64 5.77
N ARG A 151 -0.95 4.91 6.78
CA ARG A 151 -0.79 4.06 7.95
C ARG A 151 -2.09 3.86 8.73
N HIS A 152 -2.85 4.95 8.96
CA HIS A 152 -4.12 4.89 9.67
C HIS A 152 -5.13 4.05 8.90
N ASN A 153 -5.26 4.26 7.60
CA ASN A 153 -6.20 3.51 6.76
C ASN A 153 -5.83 2.03 6.64
N MET A 154 -4.55 1.69 6.64
CA MET A 154 -4.10 0.29 6.72
C MET A 154 -4.43 -0.37 8.05
N LYS A 155 -4.31 0.39 9.16
CA LYS A 155 -4.51 -0.15 10.51
C LYS A 155 -5.99 -0.27 10.87
N SER A 156 -6.80 0.72 10.50
CA SER A 156 -8.15 0.90 11.06
C SER A 156 -9.24 1.07 10.00
N LYS A 157 -8.92 0.90 8.71
CA LYS A 157 -9.84 1.03 7.58
C LYS A 157 -9.55 -0.02 6.51
N ASP A 158 -9.98 0.22 5.29
CA ASP A 158 -10.08 -0.78 4.23
C ASP A 158 -8.82 -0.95 3.38
N VAL A 159 -7.75 -0.18 3.62
CA VAL A 159 -6.49 -0.32 2.88
C VAL A 159 -5.75 -1.57 3.36
N PRO A 160 -5.42 -2.53 2.48
CA PRO A 160 -4.58 -3.68 2.84
C PRO A 160 -3.15 -3.25 3.14
N ARG A 161 -2.46 -4.05 3.96
CA ARG A 161 -1.08 -3.75 4.35
C ARG A 161 -0.13 -3.78 3.17
N THR A 162 0.57 -2.66 2.97
CA THR A 162 1.63 -2.52 1.97
C THR A 162 2.62 -1.42 2.38
N ASP A 163 3.88 -1.62 2.06
CA ASP A 163 5.01 -0.71 2.21
C ASP A 163 6.09 -1.12 1.21
N LEU A 164 7.25 -0.47 1.23
CA LEU A 164 8.36 -0.81 0.33
C LEU A 164 8.74 -2.30 0.44
N GLN A 165 8.91 -2.81 1.65
CA GLN A 165 9.32 -4.19 1.87
C GLN A 165 8.27 -5.16 1.35
N ARG A 166 7.00 -4.93 1.66
CA ARG A 166 5.89 -5.80 1.22
C ARG A 166 5.74 -5.79 -0.30
N PHE A 167 5.83 -4.61 -0.92
CA PHE A 167 5.80 -4.48 -2.37
C PHE A 167 6.89 -5.34 -3.03
N MET A 168 8.13 -5.26 -2.53
CA MET A 168 9.25 -6.02 -3.05
C MET A 168 9.13 -7.53 -2.82
N VAL A 169 8.64 -7.94 -1.67
CA VAL A 169 8.34 -9.37 -1.40
C VAL A 169 7.31 -9.88 -2.39
N ASP A 170 6.20 -9.17 -2.57
CA ASP A 170 5.12 -9.58 -3.46
C ASP A 170 5.55 -9.53 -4.94
N PHE A 171 6.41 -8.58 -5.32
CA PHE A 171 6.98 -8.49 -6.68
C PHE A 171 7.93 -9.63 -7.01
N ASN A 172 8.84 -9.97 -6.09
CA ASN A 172 9.84 -11.03 -6.30
C ASN A 172 9.25 -12.44 -6.16
N GLN A 173 8.07 -12.54 -5.55
CA GLN A 173 7.41 -13.81 -5.31
C GLN A 173 6.67 -14.30 -6.57
N LYS A 174 7.16 -15.38 -7.19
CA LYS A 174 6.46 -16.00 -8.34
C LYS A 174 5.03 -16.39 -7.95
N GLY A 175 4.06 -16.00 -8.79
CA GLY A 175 2.63 -16.26 -8.57
C GLY A 175 2.00 -15.34 -7.55
N LYS A 176 2.55 -14.13 -7.42
CA LYS A 176 1.95 -13.02 -6.69
C LYS A 176 2.23 -11.69 -7.39
N SER A 177 1.31 -10.74 -7.28
CA SER A 177 1.43 -9.40 -7.84
C SER A 177 1.31 -8.35 -6.75
N PRO A 178 2.17 -7.31 -6.73
CA PRO A 178 2.08 -6.25 -5.73
C PRO A 178 0.96 -5.25 -6.03
N TYR A 179 0.58 -4.51 -5.02
CA TYR A 179 -0.38 -3.42 -5.08
C TYR A 179 0.03 -2.26 -4.19
N LEU A 180 -0.46 -1.06 -4.51
CA LEU A 180 -0.24 0.16 -3.72
C LEU A 180 -1.56 0.93 -3.54
N PRO A 181 -1.72 1.70 -2.46
CA PRO A 181 -2.82 2.63 -2.31
C PRO A 181 -2.75 3.70 -3.41
N ARG A 182 -3.92 4.18 -3.80
CA ARG A 182 -4.09 5.26 -4.76
C ARG A 182 -4.56 6.51 -4.02
N ILE A 183 -3.86 7.61 -4.23
CA ILE A 183 -4.13 8.90 -3.59
C ILE A 183 -4.68 9.87 -4.63
N LYS A 184 -5.76 10.54 -4.26
CA LYS A 184 -6.37 11.61 -5.03
C LYS A 184 -6.29 12.92 -4.25
N LYS A 185 -5.78 13.96 -4.88
CA LYS A 185 -5.86 15.31 -4.38
C LYS A 185 -7.26 15.85 -4.65
N LEU A 186 -7.97 16.25 -3.61
CA LEU A 186 -9.29 16.86 -3.73
C LEU A 186 -9.18 18.36 -3.96
N ASP A 187 -8.39 19.03 -3.12
CA ASP A 187 -8.14 20.47 -3.18
C ASP A 187 -6.75 20.82 -2.63
N LYS A 188 -6.53 22.06 -2.18
CA LYS A 188 -5.26 22.50 -1.61
C LYS A 188 -4.97 21.91 -0.22
N GLU A 189 -5.98 21.54 0.54
CA GLU A 189 -5.90 21.13 1.93
C GLU A 189 -6.28 19.66 2.14
N ASN A 190 -6.93 19.05 1.16
CA ASN A 190 -7.51 17.73 1.29
C ASN A 190 -6.98 16.73 0.25
N VAL A 191 -6.70 15.53 0.72
CA VAL A 191 -6.40 14.35 -0.08
C VAL A 191 -7.16 13.14 0.48
N GLU A 192 -7.46 12.19 -0.38
CA GLU A 192 -8.09 10.93 0.02
C GLU A 192 -7.36 9.72 -0.56
N ILE A 193 -7.58 8.56 0.05
CA ILE A 193 -7.24 7.27 -0.56
C ILE A 193 -8.43 6.86 -1.43
N SER A 194 -8.27 6.99 -2.74
CA SER A 194 -9.35 6.76 -3.70
C SER A 194 -9.48 5.31 -4.17
N GLY A 195 -8.54 4.43 -3.75
CA GLY A 195 -8.57 3.03 -4.16
C GLY A 195 -7.20 2.36 -4.08
N LEU A 196 -7.02 1.32 -4.90
CA LEU A 196 -5.77 0.57 -5.03
C LEU A 196 -5.34 0.48 -6.49
N SER A 197 -4.04 0.45 -6.72
CA SER A 197 -3.40 0.19 -8.02
C SER A 197 -2.68 -1.16 -7.97
N PHE A 198 -2.91 -2.01 -8.97
CA PHE A 198 -2.32 -3.35 -9.10
C PHE A 198 -1.26 -3.38 -10.18
N PHE A 199 -0.17 -4.05 -9.90
CA PHE A 199 1.01 -4.04 -10.74
C PHE A 199 1.26 -5.39 -11.42
N ARG A 200 1.76 -5.31 -12.65
CA ARG A 200 2.35 -6.42 -13.38
C ARG A 200 3.65 -5.94 -14.00
N TYR A 201 4.75 -6.65 -13.74
CA TYR A 201 6.10 -6.26 -14.21
C TYR A 201 6.48 -4.82 -13.91
N GLY A 202 6.03 -4.29 -12.76
CA GLY A 202 6.33 -2.92 -12.33
C GLY A 202 5.43 -1.84 -12.91
N HIS A 203 4.47 -2.18 -13.77
CA HIS A 203 3.51 -1.25 -14.34
C HIS A 203 2.13 -1.42 -13.70
N VAL A 204 1.42 -0.31 -13.49
CA VAL A 204 0.00 -0.36 -13.11
C VAL A 204 -0.81 -0.84 -14.31
N VAL A 205 -1.51 -1.95 -14.12
CA VAL A 205 -2.36 -2.57 -15.15
C VAL A 205 -3.84 -2.57 -14.81
N ASP A 206 -4.18 -2.36 -13.53
CA ASP A 206 -5.56 -2.26 -13.07
C ASP A 206 -5.66 -1.42 -11.79
N THR A 207 -6.88 -0.91 -11.52
CA THR A 207 -7.19 -0.15 -10.31
C THR A 207 -8.58 -0.54 -9.81
N ILE A 208 -8.79 -0.54 -8.49
CA ILE A 208 -10.13 -0.63 -7.90
C ILE A 208 -10.44 0.64 -7.11
N PRO A 209 -11.72 1.10 -7.07
CA PRO A 209 -12.13 2.24 -6.27
C PRO A 209 -12.21 1.90 -4.77
N ALA A 210 -12.39 2.93 -3.95
CA ALA A 210 -12.38 2.81 -2.48
C ALA A 210 -13.46 1.86 -1.94
N ASP A 211 -14.66 1.85 -2.53
CA ASP A 211 -15.77 0.97 -2.12
C ASP A 211 -15.49 -0.53 -2.33
N LYS A 212 -14.47 -0.88 -3.11
CA LYS A 212 -14.05 -2.27 -3.33
C LYS A 212 -12.86 -2.70 -2.47
N MET A 213 -12.22 -1.76 -1.77
CA MET A 213 -11.02 -2.07 -0.97
C MET A 213 -11.31 -3.03 0.18
N PHE A 214 -12.47 -2.90 0.84
CA PHE A 214 -12.86 -3.82 1.91
C PHE A 214 -12.87 -5.28 1.43
N TYR A 215 -13.53 -5.56 0.31
CA TYR A 215 -13.61 -6.92 -0.24
C TYR A 215 -12.23 -7.47 -0.63
N PHE A 216 -11.39 -6.61 -1.23
CA PHE A 216 -10.02 -7.02 -1.54
C PHE A 216 -9.21 -7.29 -0.27
N LYS A 217 -9.37 -6.46 0.77
CA LYS A 217 -8.67 -6.64 2.04
C LYS A 217 -9.03 -7.97 2.70
N LEU A 218 -10.29 -8.42 2.61
CA LEU A 218 -10.72 -9.74 3.10
C LEU A 218 -10.00 -10.91 2.43
N LEU A 219 -9.54 -10.73 1.17
CA LEU A 219 -8.81 -11.76 0.42
C LEU A 219 -7.33 -11.86 0.77
N VAL A 220 -6.72 -10.78 1.32
CA VAL A 220 -5.26 -10.68 1.46
C VAL A 220 -4.77 -10.41 2.89
N ASP A 221 -5.62 -9.87 3.76
CA ASP A 221 -5.27 -9.55 5.14
C ASP A 221 -6.04 -10.42 6.15
N LYS A 222 -5.36 -10.77 7.24
CA LYS A 222 -5.99 -11.30 8.45
C LYS A 222 -6.26 -10.17 9.42
N TYR A 223 -7.32 -10.28 10.21
CA TYR A 223 -7.71 -9.25 11.19
C TYR A 223 -8.02 -7.89 10.54
N SER A 224 -8.61 -7.92 9.36
CA SER A 224 -9.06 -6.71 8.67
C SER A 224 -10.12 -5.98 9.48
N GLN A 225 -9.99 -4.67 9.53
CA GLN A 225 -11.01 -3.76 10.04
C GLN A 225 -11.52 -2.92 8.86
N GLY A 226 -12.81 -2.69 8.82
CA GLY A 226 -13.42 -1.89 7.76
C GLY A 226 -14.89 -1.66 8.06
N THR A 227 -15.48 -0.67 7.39
CA THR A 227 -16.89 -0.30 7.56
C THR A 227 -17.63 -0.55 6.26
N LEU A 228 -18.79 -1.22 6.35
CA LEU A 228 -19.66 -1.48 5.22
C LEU A 228 -21.08 -0.99 5.51
N LYS A 229 -21.70 -0.43 4.48
CA LYS A 229 -23.13 -0.21 4.45
C LYS A 229 -23.81 -1.40 3.78
N VAL A 230 -24.83 -1.95 4.44
CA VAL A 230 -25.66 -3.06 3.95
C VAL A 230 -27.08 -2.56 3.81
N ASP A 231 -27.61 -2.62 2.59
CA ASP A 231 -29.00 -2.25 2.32
C ASP A 231 -29.89 -3.49 2.37
N ILE A 232 -30.99 -3.40 3.16
CA ILE A 232 -31.95 -4.49 3.37
C ILE A 232 -33.35 -3.99 3.02
N GLY A 233 -33.68 -4.01 1.74
CA GLY A 233 -34.94 -3.46 1.24
C GLY A 233 -34.97 -1.94 1.36
N LYS A 234 -35.84 -1.41 2.22
CA LYS A 234 -35.94 0.03 2.49
C LYS A 234 -35.07 0.50 3.67
N GLU A 235 -34.47 -0.44 4.39
CA GLU A 235 -33.65 -0.19 5.58
C GLU A 235 -32.18 -0.37 5.25
N ALA A 236 -31.30 0.27 6.00
CA ALA A 236 -29.84 0.17 5.86
C ALA A 236 -29.18 -0.08 7.22
N ALA A 237 -28.06 -0.76 7.19
CA ALA A 237 -27.23 -1.01 8.37
C ALA A 237 -25.79 -0.57 8.09
N ALA A 238 -25.15 0.09 9.05
CA ALA A 238 -23.72 0.34 9.04
C ALA A 238 -23.03 -0.73 9.91
N ILE A 239 -22.20 -1.52 9.27
CA ILE A 239 -21.50 -2.65 9.88
C ILE A 239 -20.02 -2.32 9.96
N GLU A 240 -19.41 -2.52 11.13
CA GLU A 240 -17.98 -2.44 11.31
C GLU A 240 -17.41 -3.85 11.54
N SER A 241 -16.47 -4.26 10.69
CA SER A 241 -15.71 -5.50 10.87
C SER A 241 -14.68 -5.31 11.98
N ILE A 242 -14.77 -6.08 13.05
CA ILE A 242 -13.78 -6.09 14.14
C ILE A 242 -12.60 -6.98 13.78
N LYS A 243 -12.89 -8.14 13.18
CA LYS A 243 -11.90 -9.17 12.89
C LYS A 243 -12.33 -10.00 11.69
N SER A 244 -11.41 -10.20 10.77
CA SER A 244 -11.60 -11.17 9.71
C SER A 244 -10.42 -12.13 9.60
N ASN A 245 -10.69 -13.29 9.02
CA ASN A 245 -9.70 -14.28 8.69
C ASN A 245 -10.12 -14.97 7.39
N TYR A 246 -9.14 -15.35 6.58
CA TYR A 246 -9.38 -16.15 5.38
C TYR A 246 -8.49 -17.37 5.34
N LYS A 247 -8.98 -18.43 4.68
CA LYS A 247 -8.23 -19.67 4.44
C LYS A 247 -8.41 -20.09 2.99
N LEU A 248 -7.29 -20.34 2.32
CA LEU A 248 -7.27 -20.90 0.99
C LEU A 248 -7.17 -22.44 1.10
N ARG A 249 -7.97 -23.14 0.30
CA ARG A 249 -7.93 -24.60 0.16
C ARG A 249 -7.90 -24.97 -1.32
N LEU A 250 -6.93 -25.74 -1.73
CA LEU A 250 -6.89 -26.33 -3.07
C LEU A 250 -7.81 -27.58 -3.06
N THR A 251 -8.98 -27.47 -3.67
CA THR A 251 -10.01 -28.53 -3.69
C THR A 251 -9.89 -29.46 -4.88
N SER A 252 -9.33 -28.97 -5.99
CA SER A 252 -9.01 -29.80 -7.17
C SER A 252 -7.73 -29.31 -7.85
N ARG A 253 -6.99 -30.25 -8.45
CA ARG A 253 -5.79 -29.96 -9.26
C ARG A 253 -6.04 -30.04 -10.75
N LYS A 254 -7.08 -30.69 -11.19
CA LYS A 254 -7.50 -30.84 -12.61
C LYS A 254 -9.02 -30.96 -12.65
N PRO A 255 -9.77 -29.91 -13.05
CA PRO A 255 -9.29 -28.53 -13.22
C PRO A 255 -8.80 -27.91 -11.88
N LEU A 256 -8.00 -26.85 -11.95
CA LEU A 256 -7.59 -26.14 -10.75
C LEU A 256 -8.78 -25.42 -10.11
N ILE A 257 -9.06 -25.75 -8.84
CA ILE A 257 -10.13 -25.13 -8.06
C ILE A 257 -9.59 -24.74 -6.69
N VAL A 258 -9.71 -23.47 -6.34
CA VAL A 258 -9.38 -22.93 -5.02
C VAL A 258 -10.66 -22.47 -4.33
N GLN A 259 -10.88 -22.95 -3.13
CA GLN A 259 -11.91 -22.48 -2.21
C GLN A 259 -11.31 -21.45 -1.26
N ILE A 260 -11.96 -20.30 -1.12
CA ILE A 260 -11.64 -19.27 -0.12
C ILE A 260 -12.76 -19.29 0.93
N ASN A 261 -12.40 -19.56 2.17
CA ASN A 261 -13.33 -19.44 3.29
C ASN A 261 -12.97 -18.16 4.05
N ILE A 262 -13.89 -17.21 4.12
CA ILE A 262 -13.77 -15.92 4.78
C ILE A 262 -14.65 -15.93 6.03
N GLN A 263 -14.09 -15.61 7.19
CA GLN A 263 -14.85 -15.44 8.43
C GLN A 263 -14.74 -13.98 8.85
N VAL A 264 -15.88 -13.35 9.17
CA VAL A 264 -15.97 -11.96 9.62
C VAL A 264 -16.73 -11.90 10.93
N LYS A 265 -16.11 -11.31 11.94
CA LYS A 265 -16.80 -10.88 13.16
C LYS A 265 -17.01 -9.38 13.09
N ALA A 266 -18.23 -8.95 13.31
CA ALA A 266 -18.63 -7.57 13.12
C ALA A 266 -19.53 -7.07 14.25
N ILE A 267 -19.65 -5.76 14.35
CA ILE A 267 -20.66 -5.07 15.15
C ILE A 267 -21.59 -4.27 14.24
N LEU A 268 -22.83 -4.12 14.69
CA LEU A 268 -23.80 -3.25 14.05
C LEU A 268 -23.71 -1.87 14.72
N ASN A 269 -23.18 -0.86 14.00
CA ASN A 269 -23.03 0.50 14.54
C ASN A 269 -24.28 1.34 14.39
N GLU A 270 -24.96 1.23 13.25
CA GLU A 270 -26.18 1.98 12.94
C GLU A 270 -27.18 1.11 12.22
N TYR A 271 -28.45 1.40 12.45
CA TYR A 271 -29.57 0.80 11.76
C TYR A 271 -30.66 1.84 11.48
N SER A 272 -31.09 1.97 10.23
CA SER A 272 -32.08 2.99 9.83
C SER A 272 -33.52 2.65 10.14
N GLY A 273 -33.81 1.42 10.61
CA GLY A 273 -35.14 0.98 10.98
C GLY A 273 -35.49 1.30 12.44
N VAL A 274 -36.75 1.11 12.79
CA VAL A 274 -37.27 1.48 14.13
C VAL A 274 -36.73 0.59 15.25
N LYS A 275 -36.64 -0.74 15.01
CA LYS A 275 -36.16 -1.71 16.00
C LYS A 275 -35.39 -2.85 15.35
N ILE A 276 -34.24 -3.16 15.92
CA ILE A 276 -33.45 -4.30 15.51
C ILE A 276 -33.92 -5.58 16.22
N THR A 277 -34.11 -6.65 15.48
CA THR A 277 -34.49 -7.97 16.02
C THR A 277 -33.49 -9.01 15.59
N GLN A 278 -33.40 -10.14 16.29
CA GLN A 278 -32.52 -11.26 15.91
C GLN A 278 -32.77 -11.74 14.47
N GLY A 279 -34.04 -11.72 14.02
CA GLY A 279 -34.39 -12.07 12.64
C GLY A 279 -33.85 -11.06 11.62
N LYS A 280 -33.79 -9.77 11.97
CA LYS A 280 -33.18 -8.73 11.12
C LYS A 280 -31.66 -8.84 11.13
N ILE A 281 -31.02 -9.12 12.26
CA ILE A 281 -29.58 -9.37 12.34
C ILE A 281 -29.19 -10.52 11.41
N LYS A 282 -29.89 -11.66 11.45
CA LYS A 282 -29.65 -12.79 10.55
C LYS A 282 -29.82 -12.42 9.07
N LYS A 283 -30.76 -11.55 8.73
CA LYS A 283 -30.92 -11.05 7.35
C LYS A 283 -29.74 -10.18 6.94
N ILE A 284 -29.22 -9.35 7.85
CA ILE A 284 -28.03 -8.52 7.62
C ILE A 284 -26.80 -9.42 7.40
N GLU A 285 -26.59 -10.40 8.29
CA GLU A 285 -25.50 -11.37 8.19
C GLU A 285 -25.53 -12.05 6.82
N LYS A 286 -26.69 -12.63 6.46
CA LYS A 286 -26.85 -13.34 5.19
C LYS A 286 -26.60 -12.44 3.97
N LYS A 287 -27.14 -11.23 3.98
CA LYS A 287 -26.91 -10.26 2.91
C LYS A 287 -25.45 -9.90 2.78
N LEU A 288 -24.74 -9.71 3.91
CA LEU A 288 -23.32 -9.40 3.92
C LEU A 288 -22.46 -10.59 3.43
N GLU A 289 -22.82 -11.83 3.78
CA GLU A 289 -22.20 -13.05 3.24
C GLU A 289 -22.32 -13.08 1.73
N ASP A 290 -23.53 -12.93 1.19
CA ASP A 290 -23.80 -12.94 -0.25
C ASP A 290 -23.02 -11.82 -0.99
N ASP A 291 -22.97 -10.62 -0.41
CA ASP A 291 -22.21 -9.49 -0.99
C ASP A 291 -20.71 -9.76 -0.98
N ILE A 292 -20.15 -10.31 0.11
CA ILE A 292 -18.73 -10.68 0.20
C ILE A 292 -18.38 -11.74 -0.83
N GLU A 293 -19.19 -12.80 -0.94
CA GLU A 293 -18.96 -13.89 -1.91
C GLU A 293 -18.94 -13.34 -3.33
N VAL A 294 -20.00 -12.61 -3.72
CA VAL A 294 -20.15 -12.05 -5.07
C VAL A 294 -19.04 -11.07 -5.42
N GLU A 295 -18.74 -10.12 -4.53
CA GLU A 295 -17.74 -9.09 -4.82
C GLU A 295 -16.31 -9.63 -4.81
N CYS A 296 -15.98 -10.57 -3.91
CA CYS A 296 -14.68 -11.23 -3.91
C CYS A 296 -14.48 -12.11 -5.17
N GLU A 297 -15.51 -12.81 -5.64
CA GLU A 297 -15.44 -13.57 -6.89
C GLU A 297 -15.30 -12.65 -8.11
N LYS A 298 -16.02 -11.53 -8.15
CA LYS A 298 -15.86 -10.51 -9.20
C LYS A 298 -14.43 -9.95 -9.24
N LEU A 299 -13.85 -9.64 -8.07
CA LEU A 299 -12.47 -9.16 -7.98
C LEU A 299 -11.47 -10.21 -8.48
N THR A 300 -11.63 -11.48 -8.08
CA THR A 300 -10.72 -12.53 -8.57
C THR A 300 -10.80 -12.71 -10.08
N LYS A 301 -11.99 -12.72 -10.69
CA LYS A 301 -12.18 -12.76 -12.15
C LYS A 301 -11.57 -11.54 -12.85
N ARG A 302 -11.72 -10.35 -12.26
CA ARG A 302 -11.11 -9.12 -12.75
C ARG A 302 -9.59 -9.24 -12.79
N PHE A 303 -8.96 -9.71 -11.70
CA PHE A 303 -7.51 -9.91 -11.64
C PHE A 303 -7.03 -10.93 -12.66
N GLN A 304 -7.75 -12.03 -12.85
CA GLN A 304 -7.46 -13.02 -13.90
C GLN A 304 -7.49 -12.38 -15.30
N SER A 305 -8.51 -11.58 -15.62
CA SER A 305 -8.60 -10.88 -16.90
C SER A 305 -7.45 -9.90 -17.15
N LYS A 306 -6.90 -9.32 -16.08
CA LYS A 306 -5.74 -8.40 -16.11
C LYS A 306 -4.41 -9.12 -15.95
N LYS A 307 -4.42 -10.45 -15.84
CA LYS A 307 -3.23 -11.30 -15.64
C LYS A 307 -2.39 -10.85 -14.43
N THR A 308 -3.05 -10.40 -13.35
CA THR A 308 -2.44 -10.05 -12.06
C THR A 308 -2.95 -11.00 -11.00
N ASP A 309 -2.10 -11.39 -10.07
CA ASP A 309 -2.45 -12.27 -8.95
C ASP A 309 -2.12 -11.63 -7.59
N PRO A 310 -2.85 -10.57 -7.19
CA PRO A 310 -2.56 -9.89 -5.93
C PRO A 310 -2.95 -10.71 -4.69
N VAL A 311 -3.83 -11.71 -4.85
CA VAL A 311 -4.17 -12.66 -3.78
C VAL A 311 -3.04 -13.65 -3.55
N GLY A 312 -2.30 -14.01 -4.61
CA GLY A 312 -1.17 -14.94 -4.55
C GLY A 312 -1.59 -16.41 -4.70
N PHE A 313 -2.59 -16.68 -5.55
CA PHE A 313 -3.03 -18.04 -5.83
C PHE A 313 -1.91 -18.92 -6.38
N GLY A 314 -1.07 -18.38 -7.29
CA GLY A 314 0.06 -19.12 -7.83
C GLY A 314 1.06 -19.54 -6.76
N HIS A 315 1.41 -18.63 -5.86
CA HIS A 315 2.25 -18.96 -4.72
C HIS A 315 1.63 -20.01 -3.81
N PHE A 316 0.33 -19.86 -3.50
CA PHE A 316 -0.43 -20.81 -2.68
C PHE A 316 -0.45 -22.20 -3.32
N ILE A 317 -0.83 -22.32 -4.60
CA ILE A 317 -0.92 -23.61 -5.32
C ILE A 317 0.46 -24.28 -5.38
N LYS A 318 1.53 -23.50 -5.65
CA LYS A 318 2.91 -24.00 -5.59
C LYS A 318 3.22 -24.63 -4.24
N SER A 319 2.83 -23.97 -3.14
CA SER A 319 3.08 -24.50 -1.79
C SER A 319 2.35 -25.83 -1.50
N LYS A 320 1.31 -26.14 -2.25
CA LYS A 320 0.47 -27.37 -2.10
C LYS A 320 0.73 -28.42 -3.18
N THR A 321 1.60 -28.12 -4.17
CA THR A 321 1.81 -29.03 -5.31
C THR A 321 3.30 -29.25 -5.55
N ARG A 322 3.78 -30.48 -5.26
CA ARG A 322 5.17 -30.86 -5.54
C ARG A 322 5.43 -30.78 -7.05
N GLY A 323 6.56 -30.18 -7.45
CA GLY A 323 6.93 -30.05 -8.85
C GLY A 323 6.07 -29.06 -9.66
N PHE A 324 5.37 -28.12 -8.98
CA PHE A 324 4.59 -27.10 -9.68
C PHE A 324 5.46 -26.25 -10.62
N ASN A 325 5.06 -26.17 -11.89
CA ASN A 325 5.77 -25.45 -12.93
C ASN A 325 5.06 -24.13 -13.27
N PHE A 326 5.73 -23.02 -13.00
CA PHE A 326 5.22 -21.67 -13.31
C PHE A 326 5.18 -21.32 -14.81
N SER A 327 5.83 -22.09 -15.69
CA SER A 327 5.82 -21.78 -17.14
C SER A 327 4.40 -21.80 -17.75
N LYS A 328 3.47 -22.55 -17.13
CA LYS A 328 2.07 -22.64 -17.55
C LYS A 328 1.14 -21.78 -16.68
N TRP A 329 1.68 -21.07 -15.69
CA TRP A 329 0.84 -20.38 -14.71
C TRP A 329 -0.10 -19.33 -15.33
N GLU A 330 0.33 -18.57 -16.32
CA GLU A 330 -0.54 -17.56 -16.95
C GLU A 330 -1.79 -18.19 -17.59
N THR A 331 -1.64 -19.36 -18.20
CA THR A 331 -2.77 -20.11 -18.76
C THR A 331 -3.63 -20.72 -17.65
N ASP A 332 -2.98 -21.43 -16.71
CA ASP A 332 -3.67 -22.11 -15.60
C ASP A 332 -4.41 -21.08 -14.71
N TYR A 333 -3.87 -19.87 -14.53
CA TYR A 333 -4.50 -18.82 -13.75
C TYR A 333 -5.75 -18.26 -14.41
N LYS A 334 -5.76 -18.13 -15.75
CA LYS A 334 -6.95 -17.69 -16.48
C LYS A 334 -8.11 -18.66 -16.28
N ASP A 335 -7.83 -19.97 -16.22
CA ASP A 335 -8.81 -21.04 -16.11
C ASP A 335 -9.06 -21.49 -14.65
N LEU A 336 -8.34 -20.92 -13.68
CA LEU A 336 -8.51 -21.22 -12.26
C LEU A 336 -9.92 -20.85 -11.81
N LYS A 337 -10.66 -21.85 -11.29
CA LYS A 337 -11.94 -21.60 -10.62
C LYS A 337 -11.69 -21.21 -9.17
N VAL A 338 -12.25 -20.07 -8.78
CA VAL A 338 -12.20 -19.58 -7.40
C VAL A 338 -13.63 -19.52 -6.88
N ASN A 339 -13.89 -20.27 -5.82
CA ASN A 339 -15.15 -20.22 -5.08
C ASN A 339 -14.90 -19.50 -3.76
N VAL A 340 -15.78 -18.57 -3.41
CA VAL A 340 -15.72 -17.87 -2.15
C VAL A 340 -16.88 -18.28 -1.28
N GLN A 341 -16.64 -18.53 -0.01
CA GLN A 341 -17.64 -18.77 1.00
C GLN A 341 -17.38 -17.85 2.19
N ALA A 342 -18.37 -17.08 2.57
CA ALA A 342 -18.32 -16.17 3.70
C ALA A 342 -19.17 -16.71 4.87
N ASP A 343 -18.70 -16.44 6.08
CA ASP A 343 -19.39 -16.72 7.35
C ASP A 343 -19.27 -15.44 8.19
N VAL A 344 -20.39 -14.76 8.38
CA VAL A 344 -20.48 -13.48 9.07
C VAL A 344 -21.23 -13.65 10.39
N SER A 345 -20.64 -13.14 11.46
CA SER A 345 -21.24 -13.12 12.79
C SER A 345 -21.27 -11.71 13.34
N ILE A 346 -22.43 -11.16 13.60
CA ILE A 346 -22.64 -9.89 14.29
C ILE A 346 -22.76 -10.18 15.78
N THR A 347 -21.74 -9.80 16.56
CA THR A 347 -21.60 -10.16 17.99
C THR A 347 -22.18 -9.14 18.94
N GLU A 348 -22.32 -7.89 18.53
CA GLU A 348 -22.85 -6.79 19.32
C GLU A 348 -23.69 -5.89 18.43
N SER A 349 -24.81 -5.40 18.95
CA SER A 349 -25.54 -4.29 18.37
C SER A 349 -25.33 -3.08 19.28
N GLY A 350 -24.63 -2.06 18.81
CA GLY A 350 -24.49 -0.78 19.55
C GLY A 350 -25.78 0.02 19.66
N VAL A 351 -26.90 -0.55 19.22
CA VAL A 351 -28.22 0.03 19.29
C VAL A 351 -28.85 -0.45 20.62
N ILE A 352 -28.73 0.37 21.62
CA ILE A 352 -29.45 0.20 22.92
C ILE A 352 -30.94 0.42 22.67
N ASP A 353 -31.79 -0.42 23.28
CA ASP A 353 -33.27 -0.35 23.31
C ASP A 353 -33.79 1.00 23.76
#